data_fe4a5ffdfe70b88e084ff075a68cce9e
#
_entry.id   fe4a5ffdfe70b88e084ff075a68cce9e
#
_cell.length_a   1.000
_cell.length_b   1.000
_cell.length_c   1.000
_cell.angle_alpha   90.00
_cell.angle_beta   90.00
_cell.angle_gamma   90.00
#
_symmetry.space_group_name_H-M   'P 1'
#
loop_
_entity.id
_entity.type
_entity.pdbx_description
1 polymer ?
#
loop_
_entity_poly.entity_id
_entity_poly.type
_entity_poly.pdbx_seq_one_letter_code
_entity_poly.pdbx_strand_id
1 'polypeptide(L)'
;MIEVNDFIPLEVVHPGAILAEELKERKIRQSDFAKRLGMTTGYLRCLLKGRIDFNEKIASQVENELGIPSSDWLTMQERYDKYSGYSEEDMMRVSLKSMYSHYEGRPIEEVVRLELEASGYTEEDLTEDQMERFKEEMIYRMDGGVILDGVLTEIPRYTPSQLKRMIRERLENFNKAHNC
;
A
#
# COMPACT_ATOMS: atom_id res chain seq x y z
N MET A 1 13.86 6.51 -3.59
CA MET A 1 13.06 6.95 -2.44
C MET A 1 11.62 6.87 -2.89
N ILE A 2 10.85 5.89 -2.41
CA ILE A 2 9.43 5.73 -2.76
C ILE A 2 8.73 6.85 -2.01
N GLU A 3 8.18 7.82 -2.74
CA GLU A 3 7.34 8.82 -2.10
C GLU A 3 6.08 8.14 -1.56
N VAL A 4 5.76 8.40 -0.30
CA VAL A 4 4.60 7.83 0.43
C VAL A 4 3.26 8.09 -0.27
N ASN A 5 3.27 8.89 -1.34
CA ASN A 5 2.10 9.24 -2.16
C ASN A 5 1.68 8.18 -3.19
N ASP A 6 2.47 7.13 -3.42
CA ASP A 6 2.15 6.09 -4.42
C ASP A 6 1.35 4.92 -3.83
N PHE A 7 1.05 4.94 -2.54
CA PHE A 7 0.17 3.95 -1.94
C PHE A 7 -1.27 4.22 -2.37
N ILE A 8 -1.79 3.37 -3.26
CA ILE A 8 -3.20 3.36 -3.63
C ILE A 8 -3.95 2.68 -2.49
N PRO A 9 -4.84 3.38 -1.77
CA PRO A 9 -5.59 2.75 -0.69
C PRO A 9 -6.50 1.66 -1.25
N LEU A 10 -6.64 0.55 -0.54
CA LEU A 10 -7.54 -0.55 -0.88
C LEU A 10 -9.02 -0.11 -0.99
N GLU A 11 -9.37 0.97 -0.32
CA GLU A 11 -10.70 1.57 -0.37
C GLU A 11 -10.60 3.02 -0.82
N VAL A 12 -11.35 3.36 -1.87
CA VAL A 12 -11.42 4.71 -2.42
C VAL A 12 -12.68 5.37 -1.91
N VAL A 13 -12.48 6.32 -1.02
CA VAL A 13 -13.57 7.07 -0.38
C VAL A 13 -13.71 8.45 -1.04
N HIS A 14 -14.95 8.85 -1.37
CA HIS A 14 -15.21 10.19 -1.88
C HIS A 14 -14.83 11.25 -0.84
N PRO A 15 -14.12 12.35 -1.22
CA PRO A 15 -13.67 13.37 -0.28
C PRO A 15 -14.80 14.01 0.54
N GLY A 16 -16.02 14.00 0.04
CA GLY A 16 -17.21 14.42 0.78
C GLY A 16 -17.47 13.60 2.04
N ALA A 17 -17.21 12.30 2.03
CA ALA A 17 -17.35 11.46 3.22
C ALA A 17 -16.26 11.79 4.27
N ILE A 18 -15.04 12.07 3.82
CA ILE A 18 -13.94 12.53 4.69
C ILE A 18 -14.30 13.87 5.32
N LEU A 19 -14.84 14.81 4.54
CA LEU A 19 -15.32 16.08 5.07
C LEU A 19 -16.45 15.88 6.11
N ALA A 20 -17.33 14.90 5.90
CA ALA A 20 -18.39 14.60 6.87
C ALA A 20 -17.83 14.14 8.23
N GLU A 21 -16.80 13.29 8.22
CA GLU A 21 -16.11 12.85 9.45
C GLU A 21 -15.34 13.99 10.11
N GLU A 22 -14.64 14.84 9.36
CA GLU A 22 -13.96 16.03 9.88
C GLU A 22 -14.93 16.98 10.61
N LEU A 23 -16.08 17.24 10.01
CA LEU A 23 -17.11 18.08 10.65
C LEU A 23 -17.63 17.45 11.93
N LYS A 24 -17.78 16.13 11.97
CA LYS A 24 -18.25 15.37 13.13
C LYS A 24 -17.20 15.41 14.26
N GLU A 25 -15.94 15.15 13.96
CA GLU A 25 -14.84 15.18 14.93
C GLU A 25 -14.66 16.58 15.54
N ARG A 26 -14.73 17.61 14.71
CA ARG A 26 -14.65 19.02 15.15
C ARG A 26 -15.96 19.52 15.77
N LYS A 27 -17.01 18.69 15.84
CA LYS A 27 -18.33 19.03 16.36
C LYS A 27 -18.96 20.25 15.67
N ILE A 28 -18.70 20.41 14.38
CA ILE A 28 -19.25 21.50 13.56
C ILE A 28 -20.58 21.07 12.97
N ARG A 29 -21.65 21.82 13.20
CA ARG A 29 -22.95 21.52 12.61
C ARG A 29 -22.93 21.83 11.11
N GLN A 30 -23.47 20.91 10.30
CA GLN A 30 -23.53 21.07 8.85
C GLN A 30 -24.23 22.37 8.39
N SER A 31 -25.29 22.79 9.11
CA SER A 31 -25.97 24.04 8.82
C SER A 31 -25.09 25.28 8.99
N ASP A 32 -24.24 25.28 10.03
CA ASP A 32 -23.36 26.40 10.34
C ASP A 32 -22.18 26.42 9.36
N PHE A 33 -21.66 25.25 9.04
CA PHE A 33 -20.59 25.11 8.06
C PHE A 33 -21.04 25.53 6.65
N ALA A 34 -22.23 25.11 6.21
CA ALA A 34 -22.80 25.55 4.95
C ALA A 34 -22.92 27.08 4.84
N LYS A 35 -23.37 27.74 5.94
CA LYS A 35 -23.44 29.20 5.96
C LYS A 35 -22.08 29.86 5.81
N ARG A 36 -21.03 29.32 6.47
CA ARG A 36 -19.65 29.83 6.35
C ARG A 36 -19.12 29.69 4.93
N LEU A 37 -19.41 28.57 4.26
CA LEU A 37 -19.05 28.34 2.86
C LEU A 37 -19.93 29.11 1.86
N GLY A 38 -20.95 29.86 2.32
CA GLY A 38 -21.88 30.58 1.44
C GLY A 38 -22.74 29.66 0.57
N MET A 39 -23.02 28.43 1.03
CA MET A 39 -23.85 27.47 0.32
C MET A 39 -25.06 27.05 1.14
N THR A 40 -26.07 26.45 0.46
CA THR A 40 -27.21 25.89 1.16
C THR A 40 -26.86 24.61 1.89
N THR A 41 -27.55 24.30 3.00
CA THR A 41 -27.37 23.03 3.72
C THR A 41 -27.68 21.81 2.83
N GLY A 42 -28.61 21.95 1.89
CA GLY A 42 -28.93 20.91 0.91
C GLY A 42 -27.76 20.61 -0.03
N TYR A 43 -27.12 21.66 -0.54
CA TYR A 43 -25.93 21.53 -1.39
C TYR A 43 -24.78 20.87 -0.62
N LEU A 44 -24.50 21.33 0.59
CA LEU A 44 -23.49 20.70 1.44
C LEU A 44 -23.79 19.21 1.68
N ARG A 45 -25.04 18.83 1.96
CA ARG A 45 -25.41 17.41 2.13
C ARG A 45 -25.16 16.58 0.88
N CYS A 46 -25.37 17.14 -0.30
CA CYS A 46 -25.05 16.45 -1.55
C CYS A 46 -23.55 16.26 -1.72
N LEU A 47 -22.75 17.27 -1.38
CA LEU A 47 -21.29 17.17 -1.37
C LEU A 47 -20.81 16.10 -0.38
N LEU A 48 -21.31 16.09 0.86
CA LEU A 48 -20.95 15.11 1.89
C LEU A 48 -21.34 13.67 1.53
N LYS A 49 -22.36 13.50 0.69
CA LYS A 49 -22.81 12.18 0.19
C LYS A 49 -22.13 11.75 -1.11
N GLY A 50 -21.15 12.50 -1.59
CA GLY A 50 -20.46 12.20 -2.84
C GLY A 50 -21.35 12.33 -4.10
N ARG A 51 -22.39 13.15 -4.06
CA ARG A 51 -23.25 13.45 -5.22
C ARG A 51 -22.83 14.69 -5.99
N ILE A 52 -21.87 15.42 -5.44
CA ILE A 52 -21.26 16.61 -6.00
C ILE A 52 -19.76 16.47 -5.75
N ASP A 53 -18.98 16.66 -6.79
CA ASP A 53 -17.52 16.56 -6.75
C ASP A 53 -16.88 17.82 -6.16
N PHE A 54 -15.71 17.66 -5.58
CA PHE A 54 -14.88 18.78 -5.20
C PHE A 54 -14.29 19.44 -6.45
N ASN A 55 -14.37 20.75 -6.49
CA ASN A 55 -13.69 21.59 -7.46
C ASN A 55 -12.82 22.62 -6.72
N GLU A 56 -11.98 23.35 -7.45
CA GLU A 56 -11.07 24.35 -6.88
C GLU A 56 -11.77 25.35 -5.96
N LYS A 57 -12.97 25.79 -6.34
CA LYS A 57 -13.74 26.76 -5.53
C LYS A 57 -14.17 26.16 -4.19
N ILE A 58 -14.73 24.95 -4.22
CA ILE A 58 -15.18 24.26 -2.99
C ILE A 58 -13.98 23.92 -2.13
N ALA A 59 -12.91 23.38 -2.73
CA ALA A 59 -11.68 23.03 -2.02
C ALA A 59 -11.07 24.24 -1.30
N SER A 60 -10.96 25.39 -1.99
CA SER A 60 -10.43 26.64 -1.38
C SER A 60 -11.36 27.17 -0.28
N GLN A 61 -12.67 27.05 -0.40
CA GLN A 61 -13.60 27.46 0.65
C GLN A 61 -13.45 26.57 1.89
N VAL A 62 -13.29 25.25 1.71
CA VAL A 62 -13.08 24.29 2.79
C VAL A 62 -11.72 24.52 3.46
N GLU A 63 -10.65 24.79 2.68
CA GLU A 63 -9.34 25.16 3.21
C GLU A 63 -9.42 26.39 4.14
N ASN A 64 -10.08 27.44 3.71
CA ASN A 64 -10.24 28.67 4.52
C ASN A 64 -10.93 28.43 5.87
N GLU A 65 -11.85 27.46 5.92
CA GLU A 65 -12.63 27.17 7.13
C GLU A 65 -11.99 26.11 8.05
N LEU A 66 -11.30 25.12 7.47
CA LEU A 66 -10.76 23.98 8.21
C LEU A 66 -9.25 23.97 8.30
N GLY A 67 -8.56 24.73 7.44
CA GLY A 67 -7.10 24.77 7.36
C GLY A 67 -6.47 23.54 6.69
N ILE A 68 -7.27 22.70 6.02
CA ILE A 68 -6.79 21.56 5.26
C ILE A 68 -6.54 22.03 3.82
N PRO A 69 -5.33 21.84 3.25
CA PRO A 69 -4.98 22.36 1.95
C PRO A 69 -5.96 21.96 0.84
N SER A 70 -6.31 22.90 -0.04
CA SER A 70 -7.19 22.64 -1.18
C SER A 70 -6.65 21.58 -2.12
N SER A 71 -5.30 21.52 -2.26
CA SER A 71 -4.62 20.47 -3.02
C SER A 71 -4.95 19.05 -2.53
N ASP A 72 -5.12 18.87 -1.23
CA ASP A 72 -5.41 17.55 -0.65
C ASP A 72 -6.82 17.09 -1.03
N TRP A 73 -7.79 18.00 -0.96
CA TRP A 73 -9.16 17.73 -1.40
C TRP A 73 -9.26 17.39 -2.88
N LEU A 74 -8.52 18.12 -3.72
CA LEU A 74 -8.50 17.88 -5.16
C LEU A 74 -7.79 16.56 -5.51
N THR A 75 -6.69 16.26 -4.84
CA THR A 75 -5.99 14.96 -4.99
C THR A 75 -6.89 13.79 -4.59
N MET A 76 -7.65 13.92 -3.49
CA MET A 76 -8.63 12.90 -3.09
C MET A 76 -9.74 12.74 -4.14
N GLN A 77 -10.21 13.83 -4.75
CA GLN A 77 -11.22 13.77 -5.80
C GLN A 77 -10.68 13.06 -7.05
N GLU A 78 -9.47 13.44 -7.52
CA GLU A 78 -8.83 12.79 -8.66
C GLU A 78 -8.65 11.28 -8.44
N ARG A 79 -8.24 10.86 -7.24
CA ARG A 79 -8.14 9.45 -6.89
C ARG A 79 -9.50 8.76 -6.92
N TYR A 80 -10.52 9.42 -6.36
CA TYR A 80 -11.88 8.90 -6.39
C TYR A 80 -12.37 8.72 -7.83
N ASP A 81 -12.22 9.73 -8.68
CA ASP A 81 -12.66 9.70 -10.07
C ASP A 81 -11.95 8.59 -10.86
N LYS A 82 -10.65 8.40 -10.58
CA LYS A 82 -9.84 7.38 -11.25
C LYS A 82 -10.20 5.95 -10.85
N TYR A 83 -10.54 5.72 -9.59
CA TYR A 83 -10.64 4.36 -9.04
C TYR A 83 -12.02 3.98 -8.50
N SER A 84 -13.00 4.88 -8.46
CA SER A 84 -14.34 4.62 -7.90
C SER A 84 -15.12 3.50 -8.60
N GLY A 85 -14.74 3.14 -9.83
CA GLY A 85 -15.30 2.03 -10.58
C GLY A 85 -14.54 0.71 -10.47
N TYR A 86 -13.43 0.69 -9.73
CA TYR A 86 -12.60 -0.50 -9.60
C TYR A 86 -13.15 -1.42 -8.50
N SER A 87 -13.13 -2.72 -8.75
CA SER A 87 -13.39 -3.72 -7.72
C SER A 87 -12.24 -3.75 -6.70
N GLU A 88 -12.48 -4.36 -5.54
CA GLU A 88 -11.42 -4.58 -4.54
C GLU A 88 -10.24 -5.36 -5.13
N GLU A 89 -10.52 -6.34 -6.00
CA GLU A 89 -9.50 -7.11 -6.71
C GLU A 89 -8.69 -6.24 -7.69
N ASP A 90 -9.35 -5.35 -8.45
CA ASP A 90 -8.67 -4.41 -9.34
C ASP A 90 -7.77 -3.44 -8.55
N MET A 91 -8.26 -2.92 -7.42
CA MET A 91 -7.49 -2.05 -6.54
C MET A 91 -6.26 -2.75 -5.97
N MET A 92 -6.42 -4.01 -5.54
CA MET A 92 -5.31 -4.81 -5.05
C MET A 92 -4.26 -5.02 -6.16
N ARG A 93 -4.69 -5.37 -7.36
CA ARG A 93 -3.81 -5.56 -8.52
C ARG A 93 -3.03 -4.29 -8.87
N VAL A 94 -3.70 -3.13 -8.89
CA VAL A 94 -3.05 -1.84 -9.17
C VAL A 94 -2.05 -1.48 -8.07
N SER A 95 -2.39 -1.71 -6.81
CA SER A 95 -1.49 -1.47 -5.67
C SER A 95 -0.24 -2.34 -5.73
N LEU A 96 -0.39 -3.64 -6.03
CA LEU A 96 0.74 -4.56 -6.19
C LEU A 96 1.63 -4.16 -7.37
N LYS A 97 1.04 -3.83 -8.52
CA LYS A 97 1.78 -3.33 -9.68
C LYS A 97 2.57 -2.06 -9.34
N SER A 98 1.99 -1.15 -8.58
CA SER A 98 2.68 0.06 -8.09
C SER A 98 3.87 -0.27 -7.20
N MET A 99 3.76 -1.29 -6.31
CA MET A 99 4.88 -1.71 -5.45
C MET A 99 6.10 -2.18 -6.26
N TYR A 100 5.88 -2.78 -7.42
CA TYR A 100 6.95 -3.26 -8.31
C TYR A 100 7.32 -2.28 -9.42
N SER A 101 6.71 -1.08 -9.46
CA SER A 101 6.96 -0.08 -10.52
C SER A 101 8.41 0.40 -10.60
N HIS A 102 9.15 0.35 -9.47
CA HIS A 102 10.58 0.69 -9.43
C HIS A 102 11.47 -0.29 -10.21
N TYR A 103 10.93 -1.46 -10.60
CA TYR A 103 11.59 -2.42 -11.49
C TYR A 103 11.21 -2.25 -12.97
N GLU A 104 10.33 -1.30 -13.30
CA GLU A 104 9.89 -1.08 -14.67
C GLU A 104 11.08 -0.81 -15.60
N GLY A 105 11.13 -1.57 -16.71
CA GLY A 105 12.23 -1.49 -17.69
C GLY A 105 13.52 -2.21 -17.31
N ARG A 106 13.62 -2.85 -16.14
CA ARG A 106 14.78 -3.68 -15.78
C ARG A 106 14.67 -5.09 -16.34
N PRO A 107 15.79 -5.72 -16.74
CA PRO A 107 15.81 -7.13 -17.08
C PRO A 107 15.34 -8.00 -15.91
N ILE A 108 14.57 -9.05 -16.19
CA ILE A 108 14.01 -9.92 -15.15
C ILE A 108 15.09 -10.57 -14.28
N GLU A 109 16.26 -10.89 -14.86
CA GLU A 109 17.40 -11.43 -14.14
C GLU A 109 17.92 -10.48 -13.06
N GLU A 110 17.90 -9.18 -13.35
CA GLU A 110 18.29 -8.15 -12.37
C GLU A 110 17.24 -8.05 -11.25
N VAL A 111 15.95 -8.07 -11.60
CA VAL A 111 14.84 -8.03 -10.62
C VAL A 111 14.91 -9.23 -9.68
N VAL A 112 15.07 -10.43 -10.23
CA VAL A 112 15.20 -11.67 -9.46
C VAL A 112 16.36 -11.58 -8.48
N ARG A 113 17.54 -11.13 -8.92
CA ARG A 113 18.69 -10.96 -8.04
C ARG A 113 18.43 -9.98 -6.89
N LEU A 114 17.84 -8.83 -7.19
CA LEU A 114 17.54 -7.80 -6.19
C LEU A 114 16.52 -8.30 -5.15
N GLU A 115 15.50 -9.03 -5.58
CA GLU A 115 14.48 -9.59 -4.68
C GLU A 115 15.06 -10.74 -3.82
N LEU A 116 15.94 -11.58 -4.39
CA LEU A 116 16.68 -12.59 -3.62
C LEU A 116 17.52 -11.93 -2.53
N GLU A 117 18.35 -10.95 -2.90
CA GLU A 117 19.21 -10.21 -1.96
C GLU A 117 18.38 -9.54 -0.85
N ALA A 118 17.27 -8.89 -1.20
CA ALA A 118 16.36 -8.26 -0.24
C ALA A 118 15.72 -9.28 0.72
N SER A 119 15.51 -10.52 0.26
CA SER A 119 14.95 -11.62 1.05
C SER A 119 16.02 -12.41 1.83
N GLY A 120 17.31 -12.09 1.65
CA GLY A 120 18.43 -12.74 2.30
C GLY A 120 18.81 -14.08 1.67
N TYR A 121 18.50 -14.28 0.40
CA TYR A 121 18.88 -15.43 -0.43
C TYR A 121 19.85 -15.02 -1.52
N THR A 122 20.56 -16.02 -2.06
CA THR A 122 21.41 -15.91 -3.24
C THR A 122 20.92 -16.89 -4.31
N GLU A 123 21.39 -16.73 -5.53
CA GLU A 123 21.06 -17.68 -6.62
C GLU A 123 21.51 -19.11 -6.31
N GLU A 124 22.58 -19.28 -5.49
CA GLU A 124 23.10 -20.58 -5.09
C GLU A 124 22.19 -21.32 -4.09
N ASP A 125 21.28 -20.60 -3.44
CA ASP A 125 20.32 -21.19 -2.49
C ASP A 125 19.14 -21.86 -3.18
N LEU A 126 18.95 -21.62 -4.49
CA LEU A 126 17.87 -22.14 -5.30
C LEU A 126 18.36 -23.20 -6.27
N THR A 127 17.53 -24.21 -6.50
CA THR A 127 17.73 -25.14 -7.63
C THR A 127 17.33 -24.44 -8.93
N GLU A 128 17.77 -24.98 -10.08
CA GLU A 128 17.43 -24.44 -11.39
C GLU A 128 15.91 -24.34 -11.62
N ASP A 129 15.14 -25.36 -11.19
CA ASP A 129 13.68 -25.39 -11.26
C ASP A 129 13.04 -24.33 -10.34
N GLN A 130 13.57 -24.15 -9.15
CA GLN A 130 13.10 -23.09 -8.24
C GLN A 130 13.42 -21.69 -8.77
N MET A 131 14.57 -21.52 -9.41
CA MET A 131 14.94 -20.25 -10.03
C MET A 131 13.99 -19.87 -11.16
N GLU A 132 13.64 -20.83 -12.02
CA GLU A 132 12.70 -20.60 -13.12
C GLU A 132 11.31 -20.23 -12.57
N ARG A 133 10.80 -20.99 -11.61
CA ARG A 133 9.54 -20.67 -10.92
C ARG A 133 9.56 -19.31 -10.24
N PHE A 134 10.68 -18.93 -9.64
CA PHE A 134 10.81 -17.62 -8.99
C PHE A 134 10.81 -16.47 -10.02
N LYS A 135 11.40 -16.67 -11.19
CA LYS A 135 11.29 -15.69 -12.30
C LYS A 135 9.85 -15.50 -12.76
N GLU A 136 9.12 -16.62 -12.98
CA GLU A 136 7.70 -16.57 -13.33
C GLU A 136 6.88 -15.85 -12.24
N GLU A 137 7.17 -16.12 -10.97
CA GLU A 137 6.56 -15.46 -9.82
C GLU A 137 6.81 -13.96 -9.84
N MET A 138 8.03 -13.51 -10.12
CA MET A 138 8.36 -12.08 -10.19
C MET A 138 7.64 -11.38 -11.35
N ILE A 139 7.61 -11.99 -12.52
CA ILE A 139 6.86 -11.46 -13.68
C ILE A 139 5.37 -11.30 -13.32
N TYR A 140 4.77 -12.31 -12.68
CA TYR A 140 3.37 -12.27 -12.28
C TYR A 140 3.08 -11.18 -11.24
N ARG A 141 3.98 -10.99 -10.25
CA ARG A 141 3.87 -9.92 -9.23
C ARG A 141 4.03 -8.53 -9.84
N MET A 142 4.95 -8.34 -10.79
CA MET A 142 5.13 -7.08 -11.50
C MET A 142 3.89 -6.69 -12.32
N ASP A 143 3.10 -7.66 -12.77
CA ASP A 143 1.80 -7.45 -13.41
C ASP A 143 0.64 -7.27 -12.41
N GLY A 144 0.93 -7.23 -11.11
CA GLY A 144 -0.05 -7.04 -10.04
C GLY A 144 -0.71 -8.33 -9.58
N GLY A 145 -0.11 -9.49 -9.86
CA GLY A 145 -0.58 -10.79 -9.37
C GLY A 145 -0.25 -11.03 -7.90
N VAL A 146 -1.14 -11.72 -7.19
CA VAL A 146 -0.97 -12.11 -5.79
C VAL A 146 -0.49 -13.56 -5.71
N ILE A 147 0.63 -13.79 -5.04
CA ILE A 147 1.13 -15.12 -4.72
C ILE A 147 1.21 -15.23 -3.20
N LEU A 148 0.42 -16.16 -2.62
CA LEU A 148 0.37 -16.40 -1.19
C LEU A 148 1.49 -17.34 -0.75
N ASP A 149 1.72 -18.40 -1.53
CA ASP A 149 2.75 -19.42 -1.26
C ASP A 149 3.76 -19.42 -2.41
N GLY A 150 4.76 -18.53 -2.33
CA GLY A 150 5.79 -18.39 -3.35
C GLY A 150 7.01 -19.30 -3.12
N VAL A 151 7.92 -19.33 -4.09
CA VAL A 151 9.13 -20.16 -4.05
C VAL A 151 9.96 -19.89 -2.80
N LEU A 152 10.12 -18.65 -2.40
CA LEU A 152 10.92 -18.30 -1.20
C LEU A 152 10.26 -18.74 0.11
N THR A 153 8.94 -18.98 0.14
CA THR A 153 8.26 -19.54 1.32
C THR A 153 8.48 -21.05 1.45
N GLU A 154 8.75 -21.73 0.35
CA GLU A 154 9.06 -23.17 0.31
C GLU A 154 10.53 -23.46 0.64
N ILE A 155 11.42 -22.46 0.52
CA ILE A 155 12.84 -22.62 0.80
C ILE A 155 13.07 -22.48 2.29
N PRO A 156 13.58 -23.51 2.98
CA PRO A 156 13.93 -23.40 4.40
C PRO A 156 14.96 -22.29 4.57
N ARG A 157 14.72 -21.36 5.46
CA ARG A 157 15.64 -20.26 5.79
C ARG A 157 17.03 -20.74 6.23
N TYR A 158 17.11 -22.01 6.60
CA TYR A 158 18.34 -22.71 6.95
C TYR A 158 18.25 -24.13 6.40
N THR A 159 19.34 -24.59 5.79
CA THR A 159 19.45 -26.01 5.44
C THR A 159 19.38 -26.87 6.69
N PRO A 160 18.97 -28.13 6.60
CA PRO A 160 18.95 -29.06 7.75
C PRO A 160 20.31 -29.15 8.46
N SER A 161 21.41 -29.02 7.72
CA SER A 161 22.77 -29.01 8.25
C SER A 161 23.11 -27.73 9.03
N GLN A 162 22.66 -26.58 8.55
CA GLN A 162 22.80 -25.30 9.25
C GLN A 162 21.95 -25.27 10.52
N LEU A 163 20.72 -25.77 10.47
CA LEU A 163 19.85 -25.91 11.65
C LEU A 163 20.48 -26.83 12.70
N LYS A 164 21.01 -27.99 12.30
CA LYS A 164 21.69 -28.93 13.23
C LYS A 164 22.91 -28.28 13.86
N ARG A 165 23.71 -27.53 13.08
CA ARG A 165 24.87 -26.80 13.61
C ARG A 165 24.45 -25.73 14.61
N MET A 166 23.47 -24.90 14.29
CA MET A 166 22.95 -23.85 15.18
C MET A 166 22.38 -24.42 16.49
N ILE A 167 21.63 -25.52 16.42
CA ILE A 167 21.11 -26.20 17.59
C ILE A 167 22.26 -26.72 18.47
N ARG A 168 23.28 -27.32 17.86
CA ARG A 168 24.46 -27.82 18.59
C ARG A 168 25.22 -26.70 19.29
N GLU A 169 25.53 -25.62 18.57
CA GLU A 169 26.20 -24.44 19.13
C GLU A 169 25.40 -23.81 20.28
N ARG A 170 24.10 -23.76 20.16
CA ARG A 170 23.21 -23.23 21.21
C ARG A 170 23.20 -24.14 22.46
N LEU A 171 23.17 -25.44 22.27
CA LEU A 171 23.25 -26.42 23.37
C LEU A 171 24.63 -26.39 24.06
N GLU A 172 25.73 -26.28 23.31
CA GLU A 172 27.06 -26.16 23.88
C GLU A 172 27.22 -24.86 24.69
N ASN A 173 26.71 -23.75 24.21
CA ASN A 173 26.74 -22.48 24.92
C ASN A 173 25.84 -22.51 26.19
N PHE A 174 24.68 -23.15 26.12
CA PHE A 174 23.81 -23.36 27.27
C PHE A 174 24.49 -24.20 28.33
N ASN A 175 25.12 -25.32 27.97
CA ASN A 175 25.87 -26.21 28.89
C ASN A 175 27.05 -25.51 29.51
N LYS A 176 27.79 -24.67 28.75
CA LYS A 176 28.92 -23.87 29.29
C LYS A 176 28.46 -22.84 30.31
N ALA A 177 27.29 -22.23 30.10
CA ALA A 177 26.71 -21.21 30.98
C ALA A 177 26.14 -21.80 32.30
N HIS A 178 25.79 -23.09 32.32
CA HIS A 178 25.15 -23.74 33.47
C HIS A 178 26.04 -24.78 34.19
N ASN A 179 27.32 -24.95 33.72
CA ASN A 179 28.31 -25.80 34.36
C ASN A 179 29.37 -24.98 35.11
N CYS A 180 28.99 -23.84 35.67
CA CYS A 180 29.79 -23.09 36.66
C CYS A 180 29.17 -23.18 38.04
#